data_851492233e2f72b5bece6239153f73e6
#
_entry.id   851492233e2f72b5bece6239153f73e6
#
_cell.length_a   1.000
_cell.length_b   1.000
_cell.length_c   1.000
_cell.angle_alpha   90.00
_cell.angle_beta   90.00
_cell.angle_gamma   90.00
#
_symmetry.space_group_name_H-M   'P 1'
#
loop_
_entity.id
_entity.type
_entity.pdbx_description
1 polymer ?
#
loop_
_entity_poly.entity_id
_entity_poly.type
_entity_poly.pdbx_seq_one_letter_code
_entity_poly.pdbx_strand_id
1 'polypeptide(L)'
;VSWTAMISIEAQKGQFQVALQLFNQMQENGVLPNVVTFISILDACAIEAAIEVGRLIHMCALESGLEPDDAVVHALVNMYGKCGSLEDSKTMFACISEGSEPVWTSMITVHAQQGEYEQMLELFDKMEKNGLKPTVMTYISLLDACSNYAVSLDGEYIHSSLITSGCDDDANISTALMNMYGRCGNVNAA
;
A
#
# COMPACT_ATOMS: atom_id res chain seq x y z
N VAL A 1 -20.57 -10.87 -20.25
CA VAL A 1 -19.63 -10.04 -19.45
C VAL A 1 -19.58 -10.64 -18.07
N SER A 2 -18.37 -10.83 -17.52
CA SER A 2 -18.17 -11.40 -16.18
C SER A 2 -18.46 -10.35 -15.10
N TRP A 3 -19.07 -10.75 -13.98
CA TRP A 3 -19.27 -9.89 -12.81
C TRP A 3 -17.96 -9.24 -12.35
N THR A 4 -16.90 -10.03 -12.22
CA THR A 4 -15.57 -9.55 -11.86
C THR A 4 -15.10 -8.43 -12.79
N ALA A 5 -15.24 -8.59 -14.11
CA ALA A 5 -14.81 -7.57 -15.06
C ALA A 5 -15.63 -6.26 -14.93
N MET A 6 -16.94 -6.36 -14.69
CA MET A 6 -17.78 -5.17 -14.47
C MET A 6 -17.39 -4.45 -13.18
N ILE A 7 -17.20 -5.18 -12.07
CA ILE A 7 -16.79 -4.62 -10.79
C ILE A 7 -15.42 -3.92 -10.93
N SER A 8 -14.43 -4.58 -11.57
CA SER A 8 -13.10 -4.00 -11.76
C SER A 8 -13.15 -2.72 -12.62
N ILE A 9 -13.94 -2.70 -13.69
CA ILE A 9 -14.08 -1.51 -14.56
C ILE A 9 -14.70 -0.34 -13.78
N GLU A 10 -15.77 -0.57 -13.03
CA GLU A 10 -16.44 0.50 -12.30
C GLU A 10 -15.60 0.98 -11.09
N ALA A 11 -14.87 0.09 -10.42
CA ALA A 11 -13.89 0.44 -9.40
C ALA A 11 -12.78 1.34 -9.97
N GLN A 12 -12.18 0.98 -11.12
CA GLN A 12 -11.14 1.78 -11.78
C GLN A 12 -11.61 3.15 -12.27
N LYS A 13 -12.92 3.28 -12.60
CA LYS A 13 -13.52 4.58 -12.94
C LYS A 13 -13.84 5.45 -11.72
N GLY A 14 -13.59 4.96 -10.50
CA GLY A 14 -13.99 5.65 -9.27
C GLY A 14 -15.51 5.57 -8.99
N GLN A 15 -16.23 4.66 -9.64
CA GLN A 15 -17.67 4.47 -9.44
C GLN A 15 -17.95 3.50 -8.29
N PHE A 16 -17.47 3.85 -7.07
CA PHE A 16 -17.56 2.99 -5.89
C PHE A 16 -18.95 2.40 -5.64
N GLN A 17 -19.99 3.23 -5.64
CA GLN A 17 -21.36 2.78 -5.36
C GLN A 17 -21.86 1.77 -6.39
N VAL A 18 -21.49 1.96 -7.67
CA VAL A 18 -21.85 1.02 -8.75
C VAL A 18 -21.09 -0.29 -8.60
N ALA A 19 -19.79 -0.22 -8.31
CA ALA A 19 -18.98 -1.41 -8.06
C ALA A 19 -19.51 -2.23 -6.87
N LEU A 20 -19.91 -1.56 -5.78
CA LEU A 20 -20.49 -2.20 -4.60
C LEU A 20 -21.86 -2.85 -4.91
N GLN A 21 -22.72 -2.16 -5.67
CA GLN A 21 -24.00 -2.73 -6.12
C GLN A 21 -23.80 -3.99 -6.97
N LEU A 22 -22.85 -3.97 -7.89
CA LEU A 22 -22.51 -5.13 -8.73
C LEU A 22 -21.94 -6.28 -7.88
N PHE A 23 -21.12 -5.98 -6.86
CA PHE A 23 -20.63 -6.99 -5.93
C PHE A 23 -21.76 -7.67 -5.17
N ASN A 24 -22.70 -6.90 -4.63
CA ASN A 24 -23.87 -7.45 -3.95
C ASN A 24 -24.75 -8.30 -4.87
N GLN A 25 -25.02 -7.81 -6.08
CA GLN A 25 -25.79 -8.57 -7.10
C GLN A 25 -25.09 -9.87 -7.51
N MET A 26 -23.75 -9.87 -7.61
CA MET A 26 -22.96 -11.07 -7.86
C MET A 26 -23.25 -12.14 -6.81
N GLN A 27 -23.21 -11.77 -5.52
CA GLN A 27 -23.48 -12.67 -4.40
C GLN A 27 -24.93 -13.13 -4.35
N GLU A 28 -25.90 -12.23 -4.56
CA GLU A 28 -27.34 -12.54 -4.63
C GLU A 28 -27.67 -13.56 -5.75
N ASN A 29 -26.91 -13.52 -6.85
CA ASN A 29 -27.03 -14.49 -7.93
C ASN A 29 -26.25 -15.80 -7.69
N GLY A 30 -25.70 -16.00 -6.48
CA GLY A 30 -24.98 -17.21 -6.09
C GLY A 30 -23.61 -17.34 -6.75
N VAL A 31 -23.06 -16.26 -7.32
CA VAL A 31 -21.72 -16.27 -7.92
C VAL A 31 -20.71 -15.85 -6.86
N LEU A 32 -19.75 -16.74 -6.56
CA LEU A 32 -18.73 -16.48 -5.55
C LEU A 32 -17.70 -15.47 -6.07
N PRO A 33 -17.34 -14.46 -5.25
CA PRO A 33 -16.23 -13.56 -5.54
C PRO A 33 -14.91 -14.32 -5.60
N ASN A 34 -14.01 -13.90 -6.48
CA ASN A 34 -12.64 -14.41 -6.56
C ASN A 34 -11.63 -13.36 -6.09
N VAL A 35 -10.34 -13.71 -6.04
CA VAL A 35 -9.23 -12.82 -5.63
C VAL A 35 -9.31 -11.47 -6.36
N VAL A 36 -9.48 -11.44 -7.68
CA VAL A 36 -9.56 -10.20 -8.46
C VAL A 36 -10.79 -9.36 -8.08
N THR A 37 -11.91 -10.00 -7.76
CA THR A 37 -13.11 -9.30 -7.29
C THR A 37 -12.86 -8.60 -5.95
N PHE A 38 -12.24 -9.32 -5.00
CA PHE A 38 -11.91 -8.76 -3.68
C PHE A 38 -10.92 -7.61 -3.79
N ILE A 39 -9.84 -7.76 -4.56
CA ILE A 39 -8.86 -6.69 -4.78
C ILE A 39 -9.55 -5.45 -5.33
N SER A 40 -10.36 -5.61 -6.40
CA SER A 40 -11.01 -4.46 -7.04
C SER A 40 -11.95 -3.70 -6.11
N ILE A 41 -12.73 -4.40 -5.27
CA ILE A 41 -13.66 -3.72 -4.35
C ILE A 41 -12.94 -3.15 -3.13
N LEU A 42 -11.88 -3.79 -2.63
CA LEU A 42 -11.04 -3.26 -1.54
C LEU A 42 -10.28 -2.00 -1.97
N ASP A 43 -9.75 -1.98 -3.20
CA ASP A 43 -9.13 -0.78 -3.76
C ASP A 43 -10.13 0.38 -3.89
N ALA A 44 -11.36 0.08 -4.30
CA ALA A 44 -12.43 1.08 -4.33
C ALA A 44 -12.78 1.60 -2.93
N CYS A 45 -12.83 0.73 -1.91
CA CYS A 45 -13.00 1.13 -0.51
C CYS A 45 -11.85 2.02 -0.03
N ALA A 46 -10.61 1.71 -0.43
CA ALA A 46 -9.42 2.50 -0.08
C ALA A 46 -9.45 3.91 -0.68
N ILE A 47 -9.93 4.06 -1.92
CA ILE A 47 -10.06 5.36 -2.60
C ILE A 47 -11.12 6.23 -1.92
N GLU A 48 -12.26 5.65 -1.56
CA GLU A 48 -13.38 6.35 -0.91
C GLU A 48 -13.24 6.46 0.61
N ALA A 49 -12.17 5.92 1.20
CA ALA A 49 -11.98 5.82 2.64
C ALA A 49 -13.16 5.15 3.38
N ALA A 50 -13.80 4.18 2.71
CA ALA A 50 -15.03 3.52 3.16
C ALA A 50 -14.74 2.36 4.13
N ILE A 51 -14.23 2.65 5.33
CA ILE A 51 -13.73 1.68 6.30
C ILE A 51 -14.77 0.62 6.69
N GLU A 52 -16.02 1.02 6.94
CA GLU A 52 -17.07 0.08 7.36
C GLU A 52 -17.41 -0.93 6.26
N VAL A 53 -17.48 -0.47 5.00
CA VAL A 53 -17.67 -1.37 3.86
C VAL A 53 -16.44 -2.26 3.67
N GLY A 54 -15.23 -1.70 3.81
CA GLY A 54 -13.98 -2.46 3.74
C GLY A 54 -13.94 -3.61 4.76
N ARG A 55 -14.40 -3.38 6.00
CA ARG A 55 -14.51 -4.44 7.02
C ARG A 55 -15.52 -5.53 6.64
N LEU A 56 -16.65 -5.17 6.05
CA LEU A 56 -17.62 -6.16 5.56
C LEU A 56 -17.03 -6.99 4.40
N ILE A 57 -16.33 -6.36 3.47
CA ILE A 57 -15.64 -7.05 2.38
C ILE A 57 -14.55 -7.99 2.91
N HIS A 58 -13.79 -7.56 3.94
CA HIS A 58 -12.81 -8.41 4.61
C HIS A 58 -13.47 -9.66 5.21
N MET A 59 -14.59 -9.50 5.93
CA MET A 59 -15.35 -10.65 6.46
C MET A 59 -15.80 -11.61 5.34
N CYS A 60 -16.26 -11.09 4.21
CA CYS A 60 -16.61 -11.92 3.04
C CYS A 60 -15.39 -12.67 2.47
N ALA A 61 -14.20 -12.05 2.47
CA ALA A 61 -12.96 -12.71 2.03
C ALA A 61 -12.56 -13.84 2.97
N LEU A 62 -12.69 -13.64 4.30
CA LEU A 62 -12.49 -14.67 5.32
C LEU A 62 -13.43 -15.88 5.09
N GLU A 63 -14.74 -15.63 4.95
CA GLU A 63 -15.76 -16.66 4.72
C GLU A 63 -15.51 -17.42 3.41
N SER A 64 -14.92 -16.76 2.41
CA SER A 64 -14.56 -17.37 1.13
C SER A 64 -13.25 -18.16 1.19
N GLY A 65 -12.51 -18.13 2.31
CA GLY A 65 -11.21 -18.77 2.49
C GLY A 65 -10.08 -18.16 1.66
N LEU A 66 -10.26 -16.93 1.18
CA LEU A 66 -9.29 -16.19 0.34
C LEU A 66 -8.44 -15.19 1.12
N GLU A 67 -8.71 -15.02 2.42
CA GLU A 67 -7.93 -14.11 3.27
C GLU A 67 -6.42 -14.47 3.34
N PRO A 68 -5.99 -15.73 3.27
CA PRO A 68 -4.57 -16.06 3.25
C PRO A 68 -3.84 -15.79 1.92
N ASP A 69 -4.56 -15.36 0.87
CA ASP A 69 -3.94 -15.01 -0.42
C ASP A 69 -3.16 -13.70 -0.29
N ASP A 70 -1.87 -13.70 -0.63
CA ASP A 70 -0.97 -12.55 -0.51
C ASP A 70 -1.50 -11.29 -1.21
N ALA A 71 -2.18 -11.44 -2.35
CA ALA A 71 -2.71 -10.30 -3.08
C ALA A 71 -3.96 -9.71 -2.39
N VAL A 72 -4.77 -10.55 -1.73
CA VAL A 72 -5.91 -10.10 -0.91
C VAL A 72 -5.40 -9.41 0.35
N VAL A 73 -4.39 -9.99 1.02
CA VAL A 73 -3.77 -9.36 2.21
C VAL A 73 -3.14 -8.02 1.85
N HIS A 74 -2.43 -7.92 0.72
CA HIS A 74 -1.91 -6.66 0.24
C HIS A 74 -3.02 -5.61 0.06
N ALA A 75 -4.14 -5.97 -0.58
CA ALA A 75 -5.28 -5.09 -0.76
C ALA A 75 -5.92 -4.67 0.58
N LEU A 76 -5.98 -5.58 1.58
CA LEU A 76 -6.46 -5.29 2.93
C LEU A 76 -5.52 -4.33 3.67
N VAL A 77 -4.20 -4.56 3.66
CA VAL A 77 -3.20 -3.66 4.26
C VAL A 77 -3.34 -2.26 3.67
N ASN A 78 -3.42 -2.14 2.33
CA ASN A 78 -3.59 -0.87 1.65
C ASN A 78 -4.94 -0.20 1.99
N MET A 79 -6.03 -0.96 1.99
CA MET A 79 -7.37 -0.44 2.31
C MET A 79 -7.43 0.08 3.75
N TYR A 80 -7.00 -0.70 4.73
CA TYR A 80 -6.99 -0.26 6.13
C TYR A 80 -6.07 0.94 6.35
N GLY A 81 -4.88 0.94 5.73
CA GLY A 81 -3.95 2.05 5.81
C GLY A 81 -4.53 3.36 5.27
N LYS A 82 -5.11 3.34 4.07
CA LYS A 82 -5.74 4.51 3.46
C LYS A 82 -7.00 4.99 4.19
N CYS A 83 -7.72 4.07 4.82
CA CYS A 83 -8.84 4.41 5.69
C CYS A 83 -8.42 4.91 7.09
N GLY A 84 -7.12 5.01 7.38
CA GLY A 84 -6.60 5.49 8.66
C GLY A 84 -6.65 4.47 9.81
N SER A 85 -6.93 3.19 9.53
CA SER A 85 -6.98 2.12 10.53
C SER A 85 -5.64 1.37 10.57
N LEU A 86 -4.64 2.01 11.19
CA LEU A 86 -3.28 1.47 11.27
C LEU A 86 -3.21 0.12 12.01
N GLU A 87 -3.97 -0.05 13.08
CA GLU A 87 -3.97 -1.30 13.86
C GLU A 87 -4.53 -2.49 13.07
N ASP A 88 -5.61 -2.28 12.30
CA ASP A 88 -6.13 -3.32 11.41
C ASP A 88 -5.11 -3.64 10.30
N SER A 89 -4.43 -2.63 9.75
CA SER A 89 -3.36 -2.79 8.76
C SER A 89 -2.18 -3.60 9.32
N LYS A 90 -1.71 -3.29 10.54
CA LYS A 90 -0.67 -4.04 11.26
C LYS A 90 -1.08 -5.49 11.50
N THR A 91 -2.34 -5.72 11.86
CA THR A 91 -2.88 -7.05 12.09
C THR A 91 -2.82 -7.89 10.82
N MET A 92 -3.24 -7.34 9.68
CA MET A 92 -3.17 -8.00 8.39
C MET A 92 -1.72 -8.29 7.97
N PHE A 93 -0.83 -7.33 8.17
CA PHE A 93 0.61 -7.51 7.89
C PHE A 93 1.22 -8.63 8.73
N ALA A 94 0.84 -8.75 10.01
CA ALA A 94 1.34 -9.78 10.92
C ALA A 94 0.86 -11.21 10.56
N CYS A 95 -0.21 -11.35 9.78
CA CYS A 95 -0.70 -12.66 9.32
C CYS A 95 0.20 -13.30 8.26
N ILE A 96 1.15 -12.54 7.68
CA ILE A 96 2.04 -13.01 6.62
C ILE A 96 3.41 -13.34 7.21
N SER A 97 3.84 -14.60 7.08
CA SER A 97 5.13 -15.07 7.63
C SER A 97 6.35 -14.61 6.81
N GLU A 98 6.20 -14.45 5.50
CA GLU A 98 7.26 -14.05 4.55
C GLU A 98 6.73 -13.09 3.48
N GLY A 99 5.92 -12.11 3.86
CA GLY A 99 5.17 -11.27 2.93
C GLY A 99 5.93 -10.82 1.68
N SER A 100 5.22 -10.78 0.55
CA SER A 100 5.79 -10.32 -0.73
C SER A 100 6.18 -8.83 -0.66
N GLU A 101 7.09 -8.41 -1.53
CA GLU A 101 7.58 -7.02 -1.63
C GLU A 101 6.43 -5.97 -1.66
N PRO A 102 5.32 -6.17 -2.41
CA PRO A 102 4.22 -5.20 -2.41
C PRO A 102 3.57 -4.99 -1.04
N VAL A 103 3.48 -6.02 -0.21
CA VAL A 103 2.88 -5.91 1.14
C VAL A 103 3.79 -5.10 2.07
N TRP A 104 5.09 -5.34 2.02
CA TRP A 104 6.09 -4.55 2.76
C TRP A 104 6.06 -3.08 2.34
N THR A 105 6.06 -2.81 1.03
CA THR A 105 5.94 -1.45 0.49
C THR A 105 4.68 -0.76 0.96
N SER A 106 3.53 -1.46 0.95
CA SER A 106 2.28 -0.89 1.45
C SER A 106 2.36 -0.56 2.93
N MET A 107 2.93 -1.44 3.76
CA MET A 107 3.06 -1.20 5.20
C MET A 107 4.00 -0.03 5.51
N ILE A 108 5.15 0.07 4.82
CA ILE A 108 6.06 1.22 4.90
C ILE A 108 5.31 2.50 4.53
N THR A 109 4.55 2.51 3.44
CA THR A 109 3.76 3.66 2.99
C THR A 109 2.70 4.06 4.01
N VAL A 110 2.01 3.09 4.62
CA VAL A 110 1.01 3.34 5.67
C VAL A 110 1.64 4.02 6.88
N HIS A 111 2.78 3.51 7.38
CA HIS A 111 3.49 4.15 8.50
C HIS A 111 3.97 5.57 8.14
N ALA A 112 4.49 5.77 6.92
CA ALA A 112 4.88 7.08 6.40
C ALA A 112 3.73 8.09 6.42
N GLN A 113 2.54 7.67 5.97
CA GLN A 113 1.34 8.51 5.91
C GLN A 113 0.74 8.80 7.28
N GLN A 114 0.86 7.89 8.24
CA GLN A 114 0.36 8.05 9.60
C GLN A 114 1.34 8.78 10.53
N GLY A 115 2.51 9.10 10.05
CA GLY A 115 3.49 9.82 10.83
C GLY A 115 4.33 8.96 11.78
N GLU A 116 4.27 7.64 11.64
CA GLU A 116 5.05 6.70 12.44
C GLU A 116 6.43 6.46 11.79
N TYR A 117 7.26 7.50 11.81
CA TYR A 117 8.52 7.56 11.09
C TYR A 117 9.54 6.48 11.53
N GLU A 118 9.71 6.27 12.85
CA GLU A 118 10.64 5.27 13.39
C GLU A 118 10.26 3.85 12.96
N GLN A 119 8.97 3.52 13.03
CA GLN A 119 8.44 2.22 12.61
C GLN A 119 8.58 2.01 11.10
N MET A 120 8.42 3.07 10.31
CA MET A 120 8.65 3.05 8.87
C MET A 120 10.10 2.65 8.55
N LEU A 121 11.11 3.25 9.20
CA LEU A 121 12.52 2.91 9.02
C LEU A 121 12.84 1.49 9.50
N GLU A 122 12.28 1.07 10.62
CA GLU A 122 12.44 -0.32 11.11
C GLU A 122 11.92 -1.34 10.10
N LEU A 123 10.78 -1.05 9.48
CA LEU A 123 10.20 -1.92 8.44
C LEU A 123 11.08 -1.95 7.19
N PHE A 124 11.62 -0.82 6.78
CA PHE A 124 12.54 -0.74 5.66
C PHE A 124 13.80 -1.59 5.90
N ASP A 125 14.44 -1.43 7.07
CA ASP A 125 15.59 -2.23 7.47
C ASP A 125 15.26 -3.74 7.50
N LYS A 126 14.09 -4.11 8.01
CA LYS A 126 13.64 -5.51 8.05
C LYS A 126 13.40 -6.06 6.64
N MET A 127 12.81 -5.26 5.75
CA MET A 127 12.59 -5.62 4.35
C MET A 127 13.92 -5.97 3.67
N GLU A 128 14.94 -5.13 3.81
CA GLU A 128 16.28 -5.38 3.24
C GLU A 128 16.97 -6.60 3.88
N LYS A 129 16.90 -6.77 5.21
CA LYS A 129 17.43 -7.94 5.93
C LYS A 129 16.80 -9.26 5.51
N ASN A 130 15.53 -9.24 5.11
CA ASN A 130 14.82 -10.41 4.56
C ASN A 130 15.16 -10.66 3.08
N GLY A 131 16.06 -9.86 2.48
CA GLY A 131 16.47 -10.02 1.09
C GLY A 131 15.44 -9.53 0.07
N LEU A 132 14.38 -8.83 0.53
CA LEU A 132 13.40 -8.20 -0.35
C LEU A 132 13.97 -6.89 -0.89
N LYS A 133 13.82 -6.68 -2.19
CA LYS A 133 14.31 -5.47 -2.85
C LYS A 133 13.28 -4.35 -2.77
N PRO A 134 13.64 -3.19 -2.19
CA PRO A 134 12.78 -2.02 -2.23
C PRO A 134 12.53 -1.58 -3.68
N THR A 135 11.33 -1.14 -3.98
CA THR A 135 10.95 -0.60 -5.29
C THR A 135 11.01 0.92 -5.34
N VAL A 136 10.84 1.48 -6.53
CA VAL A 136 10.68 2.93 -6.74
C VAL A 136 9.61 3.51 -5.80
N MET A 137 8.47 2.83 -5.62
CA MET A 137 7.40 3.27 -4.71
C MET A 137 7.82 3.25 -3.25
N THR A 138 8.60 2.24 -2.82
CA THR A 138 9.15 2.17 -1.47
C THR A 138 10.03 3.39 -1.20
N TYR A 139 10.98 3.68 -2.10
CA TYR A 139 11.88 4.82 -1.96
C TYR A 139 11.15 6.17 -1.99
N ILE A 140 10.17 6.36 -2.86
CA ILE A 140 9.36 7.60 -2.88
C ILE A 140 8.67 7.80 -1.53
N SER A 141 8.03 6.76 -0.97
CA SER A 141 7.34 6.85 0.33
C SER A 141 8.30 7.22 1.46
N LEU A 142 9.51 6.65 1.46
CA LEU A 142 10.56 6.95 2.44
C LEU A 142 11.09 8.38 2.31
N LEU A 143 11.41 8.82 1.10
CA LEU A 143 11.92 10.17 0.82
C LEU A 143 10.89 11.26 1.12
N ASP A 144 9.62 11.02 0.80
CA ASP A 144 8.53 11.94 1.15
C ASP A 144 8.36 12.06 2.66
N ALA A 145 8.48 10.96 3.40
CA ALA A 145 8.45 10.99 4.86
C ALA A 145 9.65 11.79 5.41
N CYS A 146 10.88 11.52 4.95
CA CYS A 146 12.08 12.29 5.34
C CYS A 146 11.91 13.78 5.06
N SER A 147 11.34 14.12 3.91
CA SER A 147 11.01 15.49 3.53
C SER A 147 10.04 16.16 4.51
N ASN A 148 8.99 15.45 4.93
CA ASN A 148 7.97 15.99 5.84
C ASN A 148 8.49 16.18 7.27
N TYR A 149 9.43 15.35 7.72
CA TYR A 149 10.02 15.42 9.06
C TYR A 149 11.35 16.19 9.10
N ALA A 150 11.86 16.63 7.95
CA ALA A 150 13.12 17.34 7.78
C ALA A 150 14.33 16.58 8.38
N VAL A 151 14.38 15.24 8.21
CA VAL A 151 15.41 14.35 8.75
C VAL A 151 16.44 14.05 7.66
N SER A 152 17.55 14.82 7.64
CA SER A 152 18.55 14.73 6.57
C SER A 152 19.42 13.47 6.65
N LEU A 153 19.78 12.99 7.85
CA LEU A 153 20.67 11.84 8.03
C LEU A 153 20.05 10.55 7.50
N ASP A 154 18.78 10.32 7.80
CA ASP A 154 18.09 9.14 7.30
C ASP A 154 17.79 9.26 5.80
N GLY A 155 17.57 10.48 5.28
CA GLY A 155 17.49 10.76 3.86
C GLY A 155 18.77 10.41 3.10
N GLU A 156 19.96 10.68 3.67
CA GLU A 156 21.24 10.27 3.10
C GLU A 156 21.43 8.75 3.12
N TYR A 157 20.99 8.07 4.19
CA TYR A 157 21.00 6.61 4.26
C TYR A 157 20.11 5.99 3.18
N ILE A 158 18.86 6.47 3.04
CA ILE A 158 17.91 6.01 2.02
C ILE A 158 18.46 6.27 0.60
N HIS A 159 19.07 7.42 0.36
CA HIS A 159 19.71 7.75 -0.91
C HIS A 159 20.85 6.80 -1.24
N SER A 160 21.68 6.43 -0.25
CA SER A 160 22.77 5.48 -0.43
C SER A 160 22.26 4.06 -0.76
N SER A 161 21.17 3.61 -0.10
CA SER A 161 20.52 2.34 -0.42
C SER A 161 19.90 2.35 -1.83
N LEU A 162 19.28 3.46 -2.21
CA LEU A 162 18.70 3.67 -3.53
C LEU A 162 19.74 3.55 -4.65
N ILE A 163 20.91 4.16 -4.52
CA ILE A 163 22.02 4.04 -5.48
C ILE A 163 22.46 2.58 -5.60
N THR A 164 22.58 1.89 -4.46
CA THR A 164 23.00 0.47 -4.44
C THR A 164 21.98 -0.45 -5.10
N SER A 165 20.70 -0.09 -5.05
CA SER A 165 19.61 -0.86 -5.70
C SER A 165 19.48 -0.62 -7.20
N GLY A 166 20.13 0.43 -7.74
CA GLY A 166 20.05 0.82 -9.15
C GLY A 166 18.72 1.45 -9.57
N CYS A 167 18.01 2.08 -8.63
CA CYS A 167 16.75 2.78 -8.88
C CYS A 167 16.93 4.30 -9.08
N ASP A 168 18.16 4.80 -9.11
CA ASP A 168 18.53 6.22 -9.15
C ASP A 168 18.19 6.92 -10.48
N ASP A 169 18.01 6.18 -11.57
CA ASP A 169 17.67 6.73 -12.89
C ASP A 169 16.18 7.11 -13.07
N ASP A 170 15.31 6.86 -12.07
CA ASP A 170 13.88 7.17 -12.16
C ASP A 170 13.60 8.65 -11.90
N ALA A 171 12.84 9.30 -12.82
CA ALA A 171 12.53 10.73 -12.73
C ALA A 171 11.68 11.10 -11.48
N ASN A 172 10.82 10.18 -11.00
CA ASN A 172 10.02 10.43 -9.80
C ASN A 172 10.91 10.38 -8.56
N ILE A 173 11.89 9.48 -8.53
CA ILE A 173 12.89 9.42 -7.46
C ILE A 173 13.74 10.68 -7.44
N SER A 174 14.22 11.14 -8.59
CA SER A 174 14.98 12.40 -8.68
C SER A 174 14.18 13.59 -8.13
N THR A 175 12.88 13.64 -8.40
CA THR A 175 11.98 14.65 -7.85
C THR A 175 11.84 14.53 -6.33
N ALA A 176 11.65 13.31 -5.82
CA ALA A 176 11.53 13.05 -4.38
C ALA A 176 12.83 13.42 -3.62
N LEU A 177 14.00 13.09 -4.19
CA LEU A 177 15.31 13.49 -3.64
C LEU A 177 15.48 15.01 -3.58
N MET A 178 15.17 15.73 -4.67
CA MET A 178 15.21 17.20 -4.68
C MET A 178 14.30 17.80 -3.61
N ASN A 179 13.10 17.27 -3.46
CA ASN A 179 12.15 17.72 -2.43
C ASN A 179 12.71 17.44 -1.01
N MET A 180 13.24 16.27 -0.78
CA MET A 180 13.81 15.87 0.52
C MET A 180 14.99 16.78 0.89
N TYR A 181 16.01 16.91 0.03
CA TYR A 181 17.17 17.76 0.31
C TYR A 181 16.80 19.25 0.40
N GLY A 182 15.88 19.73 -0.44
CA GLY A 182 15.41 21.10 -0.39
C GLY A 182 14.74 21.45 0.94
N ARG A 183 13.90 20.56 1.48
CA ARG A 183 13.22 20.77 2.76
C ARG A 183 14.13 20.54 3.98
N CYS A 184 15.11 19.64 3.88
CA CYS A 184 16.12 19.44 4.92
C CYS A 184 17.18 20.56 4.97
N GLY A 185 17.12 21.57 4.09
CA GLY A 185 18.05 22.71 4.06
C GLY A 185 19.42 22.37 3.45
N ASN A 186 19.59 21.22 2.82
CA ASN A 186 20.83 20.77 2.20
C ASN A 186 20.82 21.02 0.68
N VAL A 187 20.70 22.30 0.30
CA VAL A 187 20.54 22.77 -1.10
C VAL A 187 21.72 22.38 -2.00
N ASN A 188 22.89 22.06 -1.43
CA ASN A 188 24.08 21.67 -2.20
C ASN A 188 24.09 20.19 -2.61
N ALA A 189 23.19 19.38 -2.10
CA ALA A 189 23.06 17.96 -2.41
C ALA A 189 21.87 17.63 -3.34
N ALA A 190 21.02 18.61 -3.63
CA ALA A 190 19.92 18.53 -4.57
C ALA A 190 20.40 18.96 -5.97
#